data_439700d46fd335b3b2ae6d60d50354e6
#
_entry.id   439700d46fd335b3b2ae6d60d50354e6
#
_cell.length_a   1.000
_cell.length_b   1.000
_cell.length_c   1.000
_cell.angle_alpha   90.00
_cell.angle_beta   90.00
_cell.angle_gamma   90.00
#
_symmetry.space_group_name_H-M   'P 1'
#
loop_
_entity.id
_entity.type
_entity.pdbx_description
1 polymer ?
#
loop_
_entity_poly.entity_id
_entity_poly.type
_entity_poly.pdbx_seq_one_letter_code
_entity_poly.pdbx_strand_id
1 'polypeptide(L)'
;MENNTSLFSKEAKNTLEIVPVEAPSIGTLAALAEQVWHECFAHLLSREQIEYMLARFQSEEALTRQMQSEGYAYYFLRCGRENAGYFGIREDGEGRLFLSKLYILRAFRGKGLSSAAFDFMEGECRRRALKAIWLTVNRHNETAIQVYLHRGFVVREEKVADIGRGFVMDDFIMEKALS
;
A
#
# COMPACT_ATOMS: atom_id res chain seq x y z
N MET A 1 15.46 -12.35 42.02
CA MET A 1 14.31 -11.62 41.46
C MET A 1 14.77 -10.84 40.22
N GLU A 2 15.16 -11.56 39.18
CA GLU A 2 15.52 -10.94 37.88
C GLU A 2 15.07 -11.91 36.80
N ASN A 3 13.93 -11.68 36.17
CA ASN A 3 13.61 -12.34 34.88
C ASN A 3 12.23 -11.93 34.29
N ASN A 4 11.63 -10.81 34.73
CA ASN A 4 10.30 -10.46 34.22
C ASN A 4 10.26 -9.26 33.25
N THR A 5 11.39 -8.58 33.05
CA THR A 5 11.45 -7.38 32.19
C THR A 5 11.71 -7.73 30.71
N SER A 6 12.24 -8.94 30.42
CA SER A 6 12.60 -9.36 29.07
C SER A 6 11.42 -9.91 28.23
N LEU A 7 10.37 -10.41 28.87
CA LEU A 7 9.21 -10.97 28.19
C LEU A 7 8.29 -9.88 27.64
N PHE A 8 8.06 -8.80 28.39
CA PHE A 8 7.24 -7.66 27.93
C PHE A 8 7.84 -6.89 26.75
N SER A 9 9.16 -6.87 26.62
CA SER A 9 9.84 -6.22 25.50
C SER A 9 9.82 -7.02 24.20
N LYS A 10 9.63 -8.34 24.25
CA LYS A 10 9.53 -9.21 23.06
C LYS A 10 8.12 -9.22 22.47
N GLU A 11 7.07 -9.18 23.30
CA GLU A 11 5.68 -9.14 22.83
C GLU A 11 5.34 -7.80 22.15
N ALA A 12 5.84 -6.68 22.67
CA ALA A 12 5.66 -5.36 22.04
C ALA A 12 6.33 -5.24 20.65
N LYS A 13 7.35 -6.05 20.35
CA LYS A 13 8.07 -6.02 19.07
C LYS A 13 7.33 -6.68 17.91
N ASN A 14 6.29 -7.46 18.15
CA ASN A 14 5.60 -8.25 17.12
C ASN A 14 4.11 -7.90 16.95
N THR A 15 3.62 -6.88 17.63
CA THR A 15 2.21 -6.45 17.49
C THR A 15 2.06 -5.78 16.12
N LEU A 16 1.15 -6.30 15.29
CA LEU A 16 0.76 -5.69 14.03
C LEU A 16 -0.40 -4.73 14.27
N GLU A 17 -0.25 -3.51 13.80
CA GLU A 17 -1.27 -2.47 13.92
C GLU A 17 -1.49 -1.77 12.58
N ILE A 18 -2.73 -1.42 12.28
CA ILE A 18 -3.10 -0.55 11.17
C ILE A 18 -3.48 0.79 11.76
N VAL A 19 -2.69 1.81 11.45
CA VAL A 19 -2.83 3.14 12.06
C VAL A 19 -3.17 4.16 10.96
N PRO A 20 -4.30 4.87 11.05
CA PRO A 20 -4.64 5.89 10.07
C PRO A 20 -3.57 6.99 10.03
N VAL A 21 -3.27 7.47 8.82
CA VAL A 21 -2.39 8.60 8.61
C VAL A 21 -3.20 9.87 8.76
N GLU A 22 -2.79 10.71 9.68
CA GLU A 22 -3.36 12.05 9.88
C GLU A 22 -2.43 13.13 9.31
N ALA A 23 -2.94 14.34 9.11
CA ALA A 23 -2.20 15.44 8.51
C ALA A 23 -0.80 15.67 9.09
N PRO A 24 -0.56 15.64 10.43
CA PRO A 24 0.80 15.80 10.97
C PRO A 24 1.79 14.70 10.60
N SER A 25 1.29 13.56 10.13
CA SER A 25 2.10 12.38 9.80
C SER A 25 2.39 12.23 8.30
N ILE A 26 1.95 13.17 7.45
CA ILE A 26 2.15 13.10 5.99
C ILE A 26 3.65 13.11 5.64
N GLY A 27 4.46 13.92 6.30
CA GLY A 27 5.92 13.91 6.09
C GLY A 27 6.56 12.57 6.43
N THR A 28 6.09 11.89 7.49
CA THR A 28 6.53 10.53 7.82
C THR A 28 6.09 9.53 6.75
N LEU A 29 4.89 9.68 6.19
CA LEU A 29 4.41 8.84 5.09
C LEU A 29 5.24 9.04 3.82
N ALA A 30 5.56 10.28 3.46
CA ALA A 30 6.38 10.60 2.29
C ALA A 30 7.80 10.01 2.41
N ALA A 31 8.44 10.14 3.58
CA ALA A 31 9.75 9.55 3.84
C ALA A 31 9.72 8.01 3.77
N LEU A 32 8.67 7.38 4.32
CA LEU A 32 8.50 5.92 4.21
C LEU A 32 8.26 5.50 2.76
N ALA A 33 7.50 6.28 1.99
CA ALA A 33 7.25 6.02 0.58
C ALA A 33 8.55 6.05 -0.23
N GLU A 34 9.41 7.04 -0.03
CA GLU A 34 10.71 7.14 -0.68
C GLU A 34 11.55 5.89 -0.41
N GLN A 35 11.70 5.51 0.86
CA GLN A 35 12.47 4.32 1.23
C GLN A 35 11.93 3.05 0.58
N VAL A 36 10.63 2.80 0.70
CA VAL A 36 9.98 1.59 0.18
C VAL A 36 10.06 1.52 -1.33
N TRP A 37 9.89 2.63 -2.04
CA TRP A 37 9.91 2.65 -3.49
C TRP A 37 11.28 2.28 -4.05
N HIS A 38 12.35 2.79 -3.46
CA HIS A 38 13.70 2.39 -3.84
C HIS A 38 13.96 0.90 -3.57
N GLU A 39 13.43 0.34 -2.49
CA GLU A 39 13.53 -1.10 -2.23
C GLU A 39 12.70 -1.97 -3.19
N CYS A 40 11.50 -1.51 -3.55
CA CYS A 40 10.54 -2.29 -4.31
C CYS A 40 10.77 -2.25 -5.82
N PHE A 41 11.19 -1.10 -6.35
CA PHE A 41 11.16 -0.84 -7.79
C PHE A 41 12.55 -0.69 -8.45
N ALA A 42 13.64 -0.67 -7.69
CA ALA A 42 14.99 -0.50 -8.24
C ALA A 42 15.38 -1.57 -9.28
N HIS A 43 14.73 -2.73 -9.28
CA HIS A 43 14.96 -3.79 -10.25
C HIS A 43 13.98 -3.78 -11.44
N LEU A 44 12.92 -2.96 -11.39
CA LEU A 44 11.88 -2.88 -12.41
C LEU A 44 11.92 -1.56 -13.19
N LEU A 45 12.31 -0.48 -12.53
CA LEU A 45 12.24 0.87 -13.05
C LEU A 45 13.61 1.57 -12.97
N SER A 46 13.88 2.50 -13.88
CA SER A 46 15.06 3.35 -13.77
C SER A 46 14.96 4.26 -12.54
N ARG A 47 16.11 4.66 -11.99
CA ARG A 47 16.15 5.61 -10.88
C ARG A 47 15.41 6.91 -11.21
N GLU A 48 15.62 7.43 -12.42
CA GLU A 48 14.95 8.64 -12.89
C GLU A 48 13.42 8.50 -12.90
N GLN A 49 12.90 7.34 -13.32
CA GLN A 49 11.46 7.06 -13.28
C GLN A 49 10.94 6.96 -11.85
N ILE A 50 11.68 6.31 -10.95
CA ILE A 50 11.32 6.24 -9.53
C ILE A 50 11.23 7.65 -8.92
N GLU A 51 12.26 8.48 -9.11
CA GLU A 51 12.28 9.87 -8.60
C GLU A 51 11.12 10.70 -9.18
N TYR A 52 10.84 10.55 -10.47
CA TYR A 52 9.71 11.22 -11.09
C TYR A 52 8.37 10.81 -10.48
N MET A 53 8.17 9.51 -10.25
CA MET A 53 6.92 8.99 -9.69
C MET A 53 6.78 9.36 -8.21
N LEU A 54 7.87 9.35 -7.45
CA LEU A 54 7.87 9.81 -6.06
C LEU A 54 7.48 11.29 -5.98
N ALA A 55 8.12 12.14 -6.76
CA ALA A 55 7.80 13.58 -6.78
C ALA A 55 6.33 13.84 -7.18
N ARG A 56 5.82 13.09 -8.15
CA ARG A 56 4.48 13.31 -8.68
C ARG A 56 3.36 12.73 -7.83
N PHE A 57 3.58 11.56 -7.20
CA PHE A 57 2.51 10.78 -6.57
C PHE A 57 2.70 10.52 -5.07
N GLN A 58 3.91 10.73 -4.53
CA GLN A 58 4.26 10.36 -3.16
C GLN A 58 4.92 11.51 -2.38
N SER A 59 5.06 12.69 -2.96
CA SER A 59 5.52 13.88 -2.23
C SER A 59 4.50 14.30 -1.17
N GLU A 60 4.92 15.03 -0.14
CA GLU A 60 4.02 15.56 0.88
C GLU A 60 2.87 16.36 0.27
N GLU A 61 3.16 17.18 -0.75
CA GLU A 61 2.16 17.94 -1.47
C GLU A 61 1.14 17.03 -2.18
N ALA A 62 1.62 16.01 -2.89
CA ALA A 62 0.76 15.06 -3.59
C ALA A 62 -0.11 14.26 -2.61
N LEU A 63 0.47 13.77 -1.52
CA LEU A 63 -0.25 13.03 -0.48
C LEU A 63 -1.29 13.90 0.24
N THR A 64 -0.93 15.16 0.54
CA THR A 64 -1.86 16.12 1.13
C THR A 64 -3.08 16.35 0.22
N ARG A 65 -2.85 16.62 -1.06
CA ARG A 65 -3.93 16.80 -2.04
C ARG A 65 -4.80 15.55 -2.17
N GLN A 66 -4.20 14.37 -2.24
CA GLN A 66 -4.91 13.10 -2.32
C GLN A 66 -5.83 12.90 -1.10
N MET A 67 -5.34 13.18 0.11
CA MET A 67 -6.13 13.01 1.33
C MET A 67 -7.21 14.08 1.49
N GLN A 68 -6.92 15.33 1.16
CA GLN A 68 -7.85 16.44 1.38
C GLN A 68 -8.89 16.62 0.27
N SER A 69 -8.54 16.30 -0.97
CA SER A 69 -9.34 16.68 -2.14
C SER A 69 -9.72 15.52 -3.05
N GLU A 70 -8.99 14.40 -3.00
CA GLU A 70 -9.21 13.29 -3.92
C GLU A 70 -9.82 12.05 -3.24
N GLY A 71 -10.16 12.13 -1.95
CA GLY A 71 -10.86 11.09 -1.20
C GLY A 71 -9.99 9.88 -0.80
N TYR A 72 -8.67 10.02 -0.80
CA TYR A 72 -7.79 8.95 -0.34
C TYR A 72 -7.70 8.89 1.19
N ALA A 73 -7.71 7.69 1.73
CA ALA A 73 -7.33 7.38 3.09
C ALA A 73 -6.04 6.55 3.09
N TYR A 74 -5.08 6.95 3.89
CA TYR A 74 -3.79 6.28 4.06
C TYR A 74 -3.68 5.66 5.44
N TYR A 75 -2.97 4.54 5.52
CA TYR A 75 -2.74 3.80 6.75
C TYR A 75 -1.31 3.32 6.83
N PHE A 76 -0.67 3.49 7.97
CA PHE A 76 0.57 2.81 8.27
C PHE A 76 0.31 1.36 8.66
N LEU A 77 1.15 0.48 8.15
CA LEU A 77 1.32 -0.88 8.63
C LEU A 77 2.45 -0.86 9.66
N ARG A 78 2.10 -0.98 10.93
CA ARG A 78 3.04 -0.86 12.03
C ARG A 78 3.38 -2.24 12.61
N CYS A 79 4.67 -2.47 12.87
CA CYS A 79 5.17 -3.65 13.57
C CYS A 79 5.86 -3.17 14.85
N GLY A 80 5.25 -3.37 15.99
CA GLY A 80 5.69 -2.76 17.23
C GLY A 80 5.65 -1.23 17.15
N ARG A 81 6.82 -0.60 17.25
CA ARG A 81 6.94 0.87 17.17
C ARG A 81 7.34 1.40 15.80
N GLU A 82 7.59 0.52 14.84
CA GLU A 82 8.12 0.87 13.53
C GLU A 82 7.03 0.87 12.46
N ASN A 83 7.02 1.89 11.61
CA ASN A 83 6.21 1.92 10.41
C ASN A 83 6.85 1.00 9.36
N ALA A 84 6.34 -0.21 9.27
CA ALA A 84 6.87 -1.29 8.43
C ALA A 84 6.41 -1.22 6.97
N GLY A 85 5.39 -0.39 6.70
CA GLY A 85 4.81 -0.21 5.39
C GLY A 85 3.60 0.72 5.46
N TYR A 86 2.93 0.88 4.35
CA TYR A 86 1.71 1.67 4.26
C TYR A 86 0.83 1.20 3.11
N PHE A 87 -0.44 1.56 3.18
CA PHE A 87 -1.35 1.42 2.05
C PHE A 87 -2.27 2.65 1.92
N GLY A 88 -2.77 2.85 0.71
CA GLY A 88 -3.69 3.93 0.38
C GLY A 88 -4.90 3.38 -0.35
N ILE A 89 -6.09 3.78 0.07
CA ILE A 89 -7.37 3.34 -0.48
C ILE A 89 -8.27 4.53 -0.81
N ARG A 90 -9.18 4.32 -1.75
CA ARG A 90 -10.21 5.28 -2.11
C ARG A 90 -11.45 4.55 -2.64
N GLU A 91 -12.62 5.03 -2.28
CA GLU A 91 -13.87 4.62 -2.92
C GLU A 91 -13.99 5.25 -4.31
N ASP A 92 -14.35 4.47 -5.34
CA ASP A 92 -14.34 4.92 -6.73
C ASP A 92 -15.68 5.49 -7.24
N GLY A 93 -16.68 5.55 -6.38
CA GLY A 93 -18.03 6.02 -6.74
C GLY A 93 -18.89 4.99 -7.48
N GLU A 94 -18.33 3.83 -7.84
CA GLU A 94 -19.07 2.70 -8.45
C GLU A 94 -19.37 1.59 -7.42
N GLY A 95 -19.18 1.88 -6.15
CA GLY A 95 -19.37 0.92 -5.06
C GLY A 95 -18.22 -0.08 -4.94
N ARG A 96 -17.00 0.33 -5.32
CA ARG A 96 -15.78 -0.47 -5.19
C ARG A 96 -14.72 0.31 -4.42
N LEU A 97 -13.82 -0.42 -3.77
CA LEU A 97 -12.65 0.13 -3.10
C LEU A 97 -11.43 0.02 -4.02
N PHE A 98 -10.83 1.14 -4.35
CA PHE A 98 -9.55 1.20 -5.05
C PHE A 98 -8.40 1.08 -4.07
N LEU A 99 -7.59 0.03 -4.19
CA LEU A 99 -6.29 -0.09 -3.52
C LEU A 99 -5.23 0.57 -4.42
N SER A 100 -4.90 1.81 -4.10
CA SER A 100 -3.92 2.59 -4.88
C SER A 100 -2.48 2.19 -4.58
N LYS A 101 -2.19 1.84 -3.33
CA LYS A 101 -0.83 1.60 -2.84
C LYS A 101 -0.86 0.55 -1.74
N LEU A 102 0.07 -0.40 -1.78
CA LEU A 102 0.35 -1.33 -0.69
C LEU A 102 1.83 -1.71 -0.77
N TYR A 103 2.61 -1.17 0.13
CA TYR A 103 4.06 -1.38 0.16
C TYR A 103 4.53 -1.73 1.55
N ILE A 104 5.49 -2.67 1.63
CA ILE A 104 6.07 -3.16 2.87
C ILE A 104 7.59 -3.19 2.70
N LEU A 105 8.30 -2.59 3.64
CA LEU A 105 9.76 -2.63 3.73
C LEU A 105 10.25 -4.09 3.75
N ARG A 106 11.34 -4.35 3.06
CA ARG A 106 11.90 -5.71 2.92
C ARG A 106 12.09 -6.43 4.26
N ALA A 107 12.59 -5.71 5.27
CA ALA A 107 12.84 -6.25 6.60
C ALA A 107 11.57 -6.74 7.35
N PHE A 108 10.40 -6.31 6.89
CA PHE A 108 9.11 -6.65 7.51
C PHE A 108 8.22 -7.56 6.65
N ARG A 109 8.70 -7.99 5.48
CA ARG A 109 7.96 -8.93 4.63
C ARG A 109 7.87 -10.31 5.28
N GLY A 110 6.87 -11.09 4.89
CA GLY A 110 6.65 -12.43 5.43
C GLY A 110 6.08 -12.46 6.86
N LYS A 111 5.73 -11.30 7.44
CA LYS A 111 5.19 -11.18 8.81
C LYS A 111 3.67 -10.98 8.86
N GLY A 112 2.96 -11.21 7.76
CA GLY A 112 1.51 -11.12 7.73
C GLY A 112 0.92 -9.72 7.53
N LEU A 113 1.74 -8.68 7.36
CA LEU A 113 1.27 -7.29 7.20
C LEU A 113 0.36 -7.08 6.01
N SER A 114 0.67 -7.67 4.84
CA SER A 114 -0.21 -7.59 3.67
C SER A 114 -1.54 -8.29 3.91
N SER A 115 -1.54 -9.44 4.59
CA SER A 115 -2.76 -10.14 4.97
C SER A 115 -3.63 -9.27 5.87
N ALA A 116 -3.05 -8.67 6.92
CA ALA A 116 -3.76 -7.76 7.80
C ALA A 116 -4.36 -6.55 7.05
N ALA A 117 -3.63 -5.98 6.08
CA ALA A 117 -4.13 -4.90 5.24
C ALA A 117 -5.34 -5.34 4.40
N PHE A 118 -5.31 -6.53 3.78
CA PHE A 118 -6.44 -7.04 3.03
C PHE A 118 -7.65 -7.36 3.92
N ASP A 119 -7.45 -7.97 5.06
CA ASP A 119 -8.52 -8.27 6.01
C ASP A 119 -9.19 -6.98 6.50
N PHE A 120 -8.41 -5.94 6.75
CA PHE A 120 -8.92 -4.60 7.06
C PHE A 120 -9.76 -4.03 5.91
N MET A 121 -9.24 -4.04 4.68
CA MET A 121 -9.95 -3.50 3.51
C MET A 121 -11.26 -4.26 3.23
N GLU A 122 -11.26 -5.57 3.36
CA GLU A 122 -12.46 -6.40 3.22
C GLU A 122 -13.48 -6.07 4.33
N GLY A 123 -13.01 -5.80 5.55
CA GLY A 123 -13.84 -5.30 6.65
C GLY A 123 -14.48 -3.94 6.35
N GLU A 124 -13.69 -3.02 5.81
CA GLU A 124 -14.18 -1.70 5.37
C GLU A 124 -15.20 -1.82 4.24
N CYS A 125 -14.96 -2.69 3.27
CA CYS A 125 -15.92 -2.94 2.19
C CYS A 125 -17.25 -3.46 2.74
N ARG A 126 -17.22 -4.45 3.64
CA ARG A 126 -18.45 -4.96 4.28
C ARG A 126 -19.20 -3.86 5.04
N ARG A 127 -18.48 -3.04 5.80
CA ARG A 127 -19.07 -1.93 6.58
C ARG A 127 -19.72 -0.87 5.68
N ARG A 128 -19.18 -0.64 4.49
CA ARG A 128 -19.65 0.36 3.52
C ARG A 128 -20.54 -0.23 2.41
N ALA A 129 -20.85 -1.52 2.45
CA ALA A 129 -21.58 -2.24 1.40
C ALA A 129 -20.94 -2.10 0.01
N LEU A 130 -19.60 -2.09 -0.05
CA LEU A 130 -18.85 -2.08 -1.31
C LEU A 130 -18.75 -3.49 -1.87
N LYS A 131 -18.81 -3.63 -3.20
CA LYS A 131 -18.97 -4.90 -3.91
C LYS A 131 -17.65 -5.55 -4.31
N ALA A 132 -16.57 -4.78 -4.37
CA ALA A 132 -15.29 -5.27 -4.84
C ALA A 132 -14.13 -4.41 -4.32
N ILE A 133 -12.94 -5.01 -4.34
CA ILE A 133 -11.66 -4.28 -4.24
C ILE A 133 -10.96 -4.42 -5.58
N TRP A 134 -10.43 -3.32 -6.12
CA TRP A 134 -9.65 -3.35 -7.34
C TRP A 134 -8.34 -2.57 -7.19
N LEU A 135 -7.36 -2.89 -8.01
CA LEU A 135 -6.02 -2.31 -7.99
C LEU A 135 -5.39 -2.31 -9.38
N THR A 136 -4.31 -1.54 -9.53
CA THR A 136 -3.38 -1.66 -10.64
C THR A 136 -2.05 -2.22 -10.15
N VAL A 137 -1.40 -3.03 -10.96
CA VAL A 137 -0.09 -3.60 -10.64
C VAL A 137 0.75 -3.70 -11.91
N ASN A 138 2.01 -3.27 -11.83
CA ASN A 138 2.94 -3.42 -12.95
C ASN A 138 3.02 -4.89 -13.38
N ARG A 139 2.85 -5.16 -14.70
CA ARG A 139 2.80 -6.53 -15.23
C ARG A 139 4.07 -7.35 -14.96
N HIS A 140 5.18 -6.70 -14.71
CA HIS A 140 6.46 -7.34 -14.39
C HIS A 140 6.67 -7.53 -12.89
N ASN A 141 5.75 -7.07 -12.05
CA ASN A 141 5.81 -7.30 -10.61
C ASN A 141 5.18 -8.63 -10.24
N GLU A 142 5.83 -9.72 -10.66
CA GLU A 142 5.35 -11.10 -10.49
C GLU A 142 5.04 -11.42 -9.01
N THR A 143 5.89 -10.95 -8.10
CA THR A 143 5.71 -11.19 -6.65
C THR A 143 4.39 -10.61 -6.15
N ALA A 144 4.07 -9.37 -6.50
CA ALA A 144 2.82 -8.75 -6.09
C ALA A 144 1.61 -9.42 -6.75
N ILE A 145 1.71 -9.74 -8.05
CA ILE A 145 0.65 -10.44 -8.79
C ILE A 145 0.30 -11.77 -8.12
N GLN A 146 1.30 -12.57 -7.73
CA GLN A 146 1.07 -13.85 -7.03
C GLN A 146 0.36 -13.63 -5.69
N VAL A 147 0.73 -12.62 -4.93
CA VAL A 147 0.04 -12.26 -3.67
C VAL A 147 -1.43 -11.93 -3.94
N TYR A 148 -1.73 -11.15 -4.97
CA TYR A 148 -3.11 -10.77 -5.31
C TYR A 148 -3.93 -11.97 -5.79
N LEU A 149 -3.36 -12.82 -6.64
CA LEU A 149 -4.03 -14.06 -7.08
C LEU A 149 -4.38 -14.97 -5.90
N HIS A 150 -3.45 -15.18 -4.94
CA HIS A 150 -3.70 -15.95 -3.72
C HIS A 150 -4.79 -15.33 -2.83
N ARG A 151 -4.99 -14.01 -2.89
CA ARG A 151 -6.05 -13.31 -2.16
C ARG A 151 -7.40 -13.31 -2.90
N GLY A 152 -7.47 -13.96 -4.07
CA GLY A 152 -8.70 -14.10 -4.86
C GLY A 152 -8.97 -12.96 -5.84
N PHE A 153 -7.95 -12.14 -6.13
CA PHE A 153 -8.03 -11.20 -7.24
C PHE A 153 -7.88 -11.93 -8.57
N VAL A 154 -8.51 -11.40 -9.60
CA VAL A 154 -8.37 -11.85 -10.98
C VAL A 154 -7.99 -10.69 -11.88
N VAL A 155 -7.25 -10.95 -12.94
CA VAL A 155 -6.94 -9.94 -13.95
C VAL A 155 -8.22 -9.64 -14.75
N ARG A 156 -8.58 -8.36 -14.83
CA ARG A 156 -9.74 -7.87 -15.59
C ARG A 156 -9.34 -7.22 -16.89
N GLU A 157 -8.23 -6.49 -16.87
CA GLU A 157 -7.81 -5.66 -18.01
C GLU A 157 -6.28 -5.48 -17.98
N GLU A 158 -5.71 -5.26 -19.17
CA GLU A 158 -4.35 -4.77 -19.36
C GLU A 158 -4.39 -3.30 -19.72
N LYS A 159 -3.61 -2.48 -19.05
CA LYS A 159 -3.63 -1.03 -19.27
C LYS A 159 -2.22 -0.48 -19.43
N VAL A 160 -2.00 0.16 -20.58
CA VAL A 160 -0.80 0.94 -20.82
C VAL A 160 -1.15 2.42 -20.72
N ALA A 161 -0.46 3.15 -19.88
CA ALA A 161 -0.71 4.57 -19.64
C ALA A 161 0.59 5.37 -19.76
N ASP A 162 0.58 6.42 -20.57
CA ASP A 162 1.63 7.43 -20.57
C ASP A 162 1.47 8.30 -19.30
N ILE A 163 2.52 8.34 -18.49
CA ILE A 163 2.54 9.13 -17.24
C ILE A 163 3.32 10.44 -17.38
N GLY A 164 3.77 10.78 -18.59
CA GLY A 164 4.54 11.97 -18.90
C GLY A 164 6.05 11.73 -18.91
N ARG A 165 6.77 12.65 -19.53
CA ARG A 165 8.24 12.62 -19.72
C ARG A 165 8.75 11.36 -20.46
N GLY A 166 7.90 10.72 -21.27
CA GLY A 166 8.23 9.50 -21.97
C GLY A 166 8.18 8.23 -21.11
N PHE A 167 7.74 8.33 -19.86
CA PHE A 167 7.52 7.17 -18.99
C PHE A 167 6.14 6.57 -19.21
N VAL A 168 6.09 5.24 -19.17
CA VAL A 168 4.87 4.45 -19.37
C VAL A 168 4.65 3.55 -18.16
N MET A 169 3.41 3.43 -17.73
CA MET A 169 2.95 2.38 -16.82
C MET A 169 2.25 1.30 -17.63
N ASP A 170 2.77 0.08 -17.56
CA ASP A 170 2.21 -1.11 -18.18
C ASP A 170 1.70 -2.04 -17.08
N ASP A 171 0.41 -1.92 -16.79
CA ASP A 171 -0.20 -2.50 -15.61
C ASP A 171 -1.31 -3.50 -15.96
N PHE A 172 -1.51 -4.47 -15.07
CA PHE A 172 -2.78 -5.18 -14.97
C PHE A 172 -3.74 -4.43 -14.04
N ILE A 173 -5.01 -4.36 -14.43
CA ILE A 173 -6.11 -4.06 -13.52
C ILE A 173 -6.59 -5.38 -12.95
N MET A 174 -6.52 -5.53 -11.64
CA MET A 174 -6.99 -6.72 -10.93
C MET A 174 -8.14 -6.37 -9.99
N GLU A 175 -9.09 -7.28 -9.87
CA GLU A 175 -10.29 -7.08 -9.05
C GLU A 175 -10.63 -8.35 -8.25
N LYS A 176 -11.06 -8.14 -7.01
CA LYS A 176 -11.67 -9.16 -6.16
C LYS A 176 -13.11 -8.76 -5.87
N ALA A 177 -14.06 -9.56 -6.35
CA ALA A 177 -15.45 -9.43 -5.96
C ALA A 177 -15.64 -9.86 -4.49
N LEU A 178 -16.49 -9.16 -3.78
CA LEU A 178 -16.86 -9.44 -2.39
C LEU A 178 -18.33 -9.85 -2.35
N SER A 179 -18.61 -10.90 -1.64
CA SER A 179 -19.96 -11.44 -1.41
C SER A 179 -20.54 -10.87 -0.11
#